data_7f43c5a328fa27e9a43c3e74f1c447c3
#
_entry.id   7f43c5a328fa27e9a43c3e74f1c447c3
#
_cell.length_a   1.000
_cell.length_b   1.000
_cell.length_c   1.000
_cell.angle_alpha   90.00
_cell.angle_beta   90.00
_cell.angle_gamma   90.00
#
_symmetry.space_group_name_H-M   'P 1'
#
loop_
_entity.id
_entity.type
_entity.pdbx_description
1 polymer ?
#
loop_
_entity_poly.entity_id
_entity_poly.type
_entity_poly.pdbx_seq_one_letter_code
_entity_poly.pdbx_strand_id
1 'polypeptide(L)'
;MNERTDTILLLLALLSVYTGWARGFCNELMRLLTYLLSGVLAYALIPLIQPFVPDLNNPPAEQMIALIAGTVVVCFILRLSAKSLTDKVKASEFNDADKTGGALYGLVRGGAFILIIAVAIAVVAPHGLNNSRILNTAYAKARLFAYNVAGVEMKEYAADAAEPLPWKTNLLNFIQDSTITTAAGETSVLAYLCAYAVQTQELTAEQKISQEQCRFGLQTYLSAASREEAEGNLQNGVLERMVKIDE
;
A
#
# COMPACT_ATOMS: atom_id res chain seq x y z
N MET A 1 -18.12 -4.76 21.85
CA MET A 1 -17.68 -5.49 20.65
C MET A 1 -18.80 -5.44 19.62
N ASN A 2 -18.50 -5.03 18.41
CA ASN A 2 -19.53 -4.84 17.38
C ASN A 2 -19.62 -6.11 16.52
N GLU A 3 -20.49 -7.05 16.90
CA GLU A 3 -20.73 -8.31 16.17
C GLU A 3 -21.06 -8.07 14.67
N ARG A 4 -21.59 -6.90 14.34
CA ARG A 4 -21.89 -6.50 12.97
C ARG A 4 -20.63 -6.39 12.09
N THR A 5 -19.54 -5.84 12.61
CA THR A 5 -18.27 -5.71 11.86
C THR A 5 -17.68 -7.08 11.56
N ASP A 6 -17.64 -7.97 12.56
CA ASP A 6 -17.13 -9.32 12.41
C ASP A 6 -17.97 -10.12 11.40
N THR A 7 -19.31 -9.97 11.47
CA THR A 7 -20.22 -10.59 10.49
C THR A 7 -19.96 -10.13 9.07
N ILE A 8 -19.77 -8.82 8.85
CA ILE A 8 -19.47 -8.28 7.52
C ILE A 8 -18.15 -8.84 7.00
N LEU A 9 -17.11 -8.88 7.83
CA LEU A 9 -15.80 -9.43 7.44
C LEU A 9 -15.87 -10.91 7.09
N LEU A 10 -16.64 -11.70 7.85
CA LEU A 10 -16.89 -13.10 7.54
C LEU A 10 -17.64 -13.27 6.23
N LEU A 11 -18.67 -12.47 5.98
CA LEU A 11 -19.40 -12.49 4.72
C LEU A 11 -18.51 -12.15 3.53
N LEU A 12 -17.63 -11.16 3.66
CA LEU A 12 -16.63 -10.82 2.64
C LEU A 12 -15.64 -11.96 2.39
N ALA A 13 -15.17 -12.63 3.45
CA ALA A 13 -14.30 -13.80 3.32
C ALA A 13 -15.02 -14.96 2.63
N LEU A 14 -16.26 -15.27 3.00
CA LEU A 14 -17.08 -16.30 2.37
C LEU A 14 -17.35 -15.98 0.90
N LEU A 15 -17.65 -14.72 0.58
CA LEU A 15 -17.84 -14.27 -0.81
C LEU A 15 -16.53 -14.44 -1.62
N SER A 16 -15.36 -14.20 -0.98
CA SER A 16 -14.06 -14.43 -1.62
C SER A 16 -13.83 -15.90 -1.93
N VAL A 17 -14.16 -16.80 -0.99
CA VAL A 17 -14.09 -18.26 -1.18
C VAL A 17 -15.04 -18.71 -2.29
N TYR A 18 -16.30 -18.27 -2.25
CA TYR A 18 -17.31 -18.60 -3.25
C TYR A 18 -16.90 -18.15 -4.66
N THR A 19 -16.40 -16.91 -4.79
CA THR A 19 -15.95 -16.40 -6.10
C THR A 19 -14.71 -17.13 -6.59
N GLY A 20 -13.81 -17.54 -5.70
CA GLY A 20 -12.65 -18.39 -6.04
C GLY A 20 -13.08 -19.77 -6.53
N TRP A 21 -13.99 -20.42 -5.80
CA TRP A 21 -14.55 -21.71 -6.21
C TRP A 21 -15.31 -21.64 -7.55
N ALA A 22 -16.16 -20.63 -7.76
CA ALA A 22 -16.90 -20.46 -9.00
C ALA A 22 -16.02 -20.19 -10.22
N ARG A 23 -14.86 -19.57 -10.03
CA ARG A 23 -13.92 -19.22 -11.11
C ARG A 23 -12.90 -20.29 -11.40
N GLY A 24 -12.47 -21.02 -10.38
CA GLY A 24 -11.36 -21.96 -10.40
C GLY A 24 -9.99 -21.31 -10.17
N PHE A 25 -9.04 -22.13 -9.70
CA PHE A 25 -7.67 -21.71 -9.38
C PHE A 25 -6.91 -21.21 -10.60
N CYS A 26 -7.00 -21.94 -11.71
CA CYS A 26 -6.31 -21.58 -12.95
C CYS A 26 -6.70 -20.19 -13.44
N ASN A 27 -7.99 -19.84 -13.37
CA ASN A 27 -8.47 -18.53 -13.76
C ASN A 27 -7.98 -17.40 -12.82
N GLU A 28 -7.95 -17.65 -11.53
CA GLU A 28 -7.44 -16.66 -10.55
C GLU A 28 -5.92 -16.50 -10.69
N LEU A 29 -5.17 -17.59 -10.88
CA LEU A 29 -3.73 -17.56 -11.12
C LEU A 29 -3.40 -16.82 -12.42
N MET A 30 -4.12 -17.11 -13.52
CA MET A 30 -3.94 -16.42 -14.80
C MET A 30 -4.23 -14.93 -14.70
N ARG A 31 -5.20 -14.50 -13.88
CA ARG A 31 -5.44 -13.09 -13.60
C ARG A 31 -4.28 -12.45 -12.88
N LEU A 32 -3.79 -13.10 -11.82
CA LEU A 32 -2.64 -12.58 -11.06
C LEU A 32 -1.42 -12.42 -11.96
N LEU A 33 -1.09 -13.46 -12.73
CA LEU A 33 0.01 -13.41 -13.70
C LEU A 33 -0.21 -12.32 -14.75
N THR A 34 -1.44 -12.18 -15.27
CA THR A 34 -1.76 -11.12 -16.24
C THR A 34 -1.48 -9.74 -15.67
N TYR A 35 -1.89 -9.45 -14.42
CA TYR A 35 -1.64 -8.15 -13.81
C TYR A 35 -0.15 -7.90 -13.55
N LEU A 36 0.57 -8.90 -13.03
CA LEU A 36 2.02 -8.78 -12.80
C LEU A 36 2.78 -8.58 -14.09
N LEU A 37 2.52 -9.42 -15.10
CA LEU A 37 3.19 -9.34 -16.40
C LEU A 37 2.82 -8.06 -17.14
N SER A 38 1.56 -7.60 -17.05
CA SER A 38 1.17 -6.36 -17.72
C SER A 38 1.90 -5.14 -17.17
N GLY A 39 2.12 -5.05 -15.85
CA GLY A 39 2.92 -3.99 -15.26
C GLY A 39 4.38 -4.01 -15.71
N VAL A 40 5.01 -5.18 -15.66
CA VAL A 40 6.42 -5.36 -16.10
C VAL A 40 6.59 -5.06 -17.59
N LEU A 41 5.72 -5.61 -18.44
CA LEU A 41 5.77 -5.39 -19.88
C LEU A 41 5.45 -3.92 -20.25
N ALA A 42 4.46 -3.31 -19.59
CA ALA A 42 4.14 -1.91 -19.80
C ALA A 42 5.32 -1.00 -19.45
N TYR A 43 6.02 -1.28 -18.34
CA TYR A 43 7.23 -0.54 -17.98
C TYR A 43 8.31 -0.66 -19.07
N ALA A 44 8.55 -1.86 -19.58
CA ALA A 44 9.51 -2.09 -20.68
C ALA A 44 9.09 -1.42 -21.99
N LEU A 45 7.78 -1.19 -22.20
CA LEU A 45 7.23 -0.57 -23.41
C LEU A 45 7.07 0.96 -23.29
N ILE A 46 7.41 1.58 -22.15
CA ILE A 46 7.32 3.05 -21.98
C ILE A 46 7.97 3.81 -23.15
N PRO A 47 9.22 3.49 -23.59
CA PRO A 47 9.87 4.23 -24.67
C PRO A 47 9.10 4.16 -26.00
N LEU A 48 8.35 3.09 -26.22
CA LEU A 48 7.54 2.88 -27.43
C LEU A 48 6.21 3.65 -27.36
N ILE A 49 5.65 3.80 -26.17
CA ILE A 49 4.32 4.42 -25.95
C ILE A 49 4.44 5.92 -25.73
N GLN A 50 5.53 6.38 -25.14
CA GLN A 50 5.76 7.79 -24.79
C GLN A 50 5.57 8.76 -25.97
N PRO A 51 5.98 8.47 -27.23
CA PRO A 51 5.74 9.38 -28.36
C PRO A 51 4.26 9.62 -28.68
N PHE A 52 3.35 8.77 -28.19
CA PHE A 52 1.91 8.91 -28.39
C PHE A 52 1.20 9.63 -27.24
N VAL A 53 1.93 9.92 -26.16
CA VAL A 53 1.39 10.68 -25.02
C VAL A 53 1.48 12.16 -25.32
N PRO A 54 0.40 12.95 -25.04
CA PRO A 54 0.45 14.40 -25.17
C PRO A 54 1.56 15.01 -24.31
N ASP A 55 2.25 16.02 -24.86
CA ASP A 55 3.23 16.79 -24.11
C ASP A 55 2.52 17.65 -23.03
N LEU A 56 2.79 17.34 -21.77
CA LEU A 56 2.18 18.00 -20.60
C LEU A 56 3.16 18.95 -19.91
N ASN A 57 4.36 19.17 -20.49
CA ASN A 57 5.45 19.91 -19.85
C ASN A 57 5.82 19.36 -18.45
N ASN A 58 5.51 18.09 -18.20
CA ASN A 58 5.76 17.41 -16.93
C ASN A 58 6.17 15.94 -17.20
N PRO A 59 7.47 15.67 -17.37
CA PRO A 59 7.98 14.34 -17.73
C PRO A 59 7.52 13.21 -16.82
N PRO A 60 7.45 13.34 -15.46
CA PRO A 60 6.90 12.30 -14.61
C PRO A 60 5.43 11.97 -14.90
N ALA A 61 4.60 12.98 -15.19
CA ALA A 61 3.19 12.76 -15.52
C ALA A 61 3.01 12.04 -16.86
N GLU A 62 3.81 12.38 -17.86
CA GLU A 62 3.84 11.72 -19.17
C GLU A 62 4.22 10.24 -19.03
N GLN A 63 5.26 9.93 -18.26
CA GLN A 63 5.67 8.54 -17.98
C GLN A 63 4.57 7.77 -17.24
N MET A 64 3.88 8.38 -16.29
CA MET A 64 2.75 7.74 -15.59
C MET A 64 1.60 7.44 -16.55
N ILE A 65 1.26 8.37 -17.44
CA ILE A 65 0.21 8.15 -18.44
C ILE A 65 0.62 7.05 -19.40
N ALA A 66 1.86 7.04 -19.89
CA ALA A 66 2.39 5.98 -20.74
C ALA A 66 2.33 4.62 -20.07
N LEU A 67 2.71 4.55 -18.79
CA LEU A 67 2.67 3.32 -18.00
C LEU A 67 1.22 2.82 -17.81
N ILE A 68 0.29 3.70 -17.46
CA ILE A 68 -1.13 3.33 -17.27
C ILE A 68 -1.73 2.86 -18.59
N ALA A 69 -1.56 3.60 -19.68
CA ALA A 69 -2.07 3.24 -21.00
C ALA A 69 -1.47 1.91 -21.48
N GLY A 70 -0.16 1.74 -21.35
CA GLY A 70 0.55 0.51 -21.68
C GLY A 70 0.05 -0.68 -20.87
N THR A 71 -0.15 -0.49 -19.55
CA THR A 71 -0.67 -1.54 -18.68
C THR A 71 -2.06 -1.99 -19.11
N VAL A 72 -2.96 -1.06 -19.46
CA VAL A 72 -4.32 -1.37 -19.92
C VAL A 72 -4.28 -2.19 -21.22
N VAL A 73 -3.50 -1.75 -22.21
CA VAL A 73 -3.40 -2.42 -23.51
C VAL A 73 -2.79 -3.81 -23.35
N VAL A 74 -1.67 -3.95 -22.67
CA VAL A 74 -0.99 -5.23 -22.44
C VAL A 74 -1.89 -6.17 -21.62
N CYS A 75 -2.53 -5.67 -20.57
CA CYS A 75 -3.48 -6.45 -19.77
C CYS A 75 -4.63 -7.00 -20.61
N PHE A 76 -5.17 -6.20 -21.53
CA PHE A 76 -6.24 -6.63 -22.43
C PHE A 76 -5.77 -7.77 -23.36
N ILE A 77 -4.60 -7.63 -23.98
CA ILE A 77 -4.04 -8.64 -24.87
C ILE A 77 -3.76 -9.95 -24.10
N LEU A 78 -3.08 -9.86 -22.96
CA LEU A 78 -2.78 -11.03 -22.12
C LEU A 78 -4.04 -11.73 -21.62
N ARG A 79 -5.10 -10.96 -21.29
CA ARG A 79 -6.37 -11.51 -20.82
C ARG A 79 -7.10 -12.31 -21.91
N LEU A 80 -7.05 -11.85 -23.17
CA LEU A 80 -7.62 -12.60 -24.29
C LEU A 80 -6.90 -13.95 -24.47
N SER A 81 -5.58 -13.95 -24.37
CA SER A 81 -4.76 -15.17 -24.47
C SER A 81 -5.00 -16.13 -23.29
N ALA A 82 -5.09 -15.62 -22.08
CA ALA A 82 -5.32 -16.40 -20.87
C ALA A 82 -6.70 -17.08 -20.84
N LYS A 83 -7.72 -16.48 -21.47
CA LYS A 83 -9.07 -17.05 -21.54
C LYS A 83 -9.08 -18.42 -22.23
N SER A 84 -8.39 -18.55 -23.34
CA SER A 84 -8.31 -19.83 -24.09
C SER A 84 -7.74 -20.98 -23.23
N LEU A 85 -6.74 -20.67 -22.40
CA LEU A 85 -6.14 -21.67 -21.50
C LEU A 85 -7.11 -22.08 -20.39
N THR A 86 -7.75 -21.09 -19.77
CA THR A 86 -8.73 -21.32 -18.69
C THR A 86 -9.93 -22.14 -19.16
N ASP A 87 -10.41 -21.91 -20.38
CA ASP A 87 -11.54 -22.64 -20.94
C ASP A 87 -11.16 -24.13 -21.20
N LYS A 88 -9.92 -24.43 -21.59
CA LYS A 88 -9.43 -25.80 -21.73
C LYS A 88 -9.36 -26.54 -20.39
N VAL A 89 -8.92 -25.88 -19.32
CA VAL A 89 -8.88 -26.49 -17.96
C VAL A 89 -10.30 -26.80 -17.47
N LYS A 90 -11.25 -25.90 -17.66
CA LYS A 90 -12.64 -26.11 -17.29
C LYS A 90 -13.33 -27.26 -18.03
N ALA A 91 -12.90 -27.52 -19.25
CA ALA A 91 -13.41 -28.63 -20.06
C ALA A 91 -12.73 -29.97 -19.78
N SER A 92 -11.70 -30.00 -18.92
CA SER A 92 -10.95 -31.19 -18.57
C SER A 92 -11.47 -31.90 -17.32
N GLU A 93 -10.99 -33.11 -17.08
CA GLU A 93 -11.28 -33.88 -15.84
C GLU A 93 -10.75 -33.19 -14.56
N PHE A 94 -9.85 -32.22 -14.70
CA PHE A 94 -9.29 -31.44 -13.58
C PHE A 94 -10.19 -30.33 -13.07
N ASN A 95 -11.39 -30.14 -13.61
CA ASN A 95 -12.30 -29.06 -13.25
C ASN A 95 -12.65 -29.01 -11.74
N ASP A 96 -12.86 -30.17 -11.10
CA ASP A 96 -13.19 -30.21 -9.69
C ASP A 96 -11.99 -29.91 -8.77
N ALA A 97 -10.80 -30.35 -9.17
CA ALA A 97 -9.56 -29.98 -8.50
C ALA A 97 -9.28 -28.46 -8.67
N ASP A 98 -9.53 -27.91 -9.84
CA ASP A 98 -9.41 -26.47 -10.12
C ASP A 98 -10.37 -25.63 -9.28
N LYS A 99 -11.62 -26.05 -9.10
CA LYS A 99 -12.60 -25.39 -8.21
C LYS A 99 -12.16 -25.43 -6.75
N THR A 100 -11.70 -26.59 -6.28
CA THR A 100 -11.22 -26.75 -4.90
C THR A 100 -9.98 -25.86 -4.66
N GLY A 101 -9.03 -25.86 -5.58
CA GLY A 101 -7.89 -24.95 -5.55
C GLY A 101 -8.30 -23.48 -5.58
N GLY A 102 -9.32 -23.14 -6.37
CA GLY A 102 -9.91 -21.80 -6.42
C GLY A 102 -10.54 -21.36 -5.09
N ALA A 103 -11.23 -22.26 -4.39
CA ALA A 103 -11.78 -22.00 -3.05
C ALA A 103 -10.66 -21.72 -2.03
N LEU A 104 -9.60 -22.54 -2.05
CA LEU A 104 -8.43 -22.34 -1.19
C LEU A 104 -7.74 -21.00 -1.46
N TYR A 105 -7.52 -20.68 -2.74
CA TYR A 105 -6.98 -19.37 -3.13
C TYR A 105 -7.89 -18.22 -2.68
N GLY A 106 -9.21 -18.39 -2.82
CA GLY A 106 -10.21 -17.43 -2.35
C GLY A 106 -10.14 -17.20 -0.84
N LEU A 107 -9.86 -18.25 -0.05
CA LEU A 107 -9.64 -18.14 1.38
C LEU A 107 -8.37 -17.35 1.72
N VAL A 108 -7.26 -17.66 1.07
CA VAL A 108 -5.99 -16.93 1.25
C VAL A 108 -6.16 -15.46 0.88
N ARG A 109 -6.79 -15.17 -0.26
CA ARG A 109 -7.07 -13.80 -0.71
C ARG A 109 -8.01 -13.08 0.26
N GLY A 110 -9.08 -13.71 0.73
CA GLY A 110 -9.99 -13.14 1.72
C GLY A 110 -9.28 -12.80 3.02
N GLY A 111 -8.42 -13.70 3.51
CA GLY A 111 -7.56 -13.45 4.66
C GLY A 111 -6.61 -12.27 4.45
N ALA A 112 -5.96 -12.20 3.29
CA ALA A 112 -5.08 -11.08 2.93
C ALA A 112 -5.82 -9.73 2.91
N PHE A 113 -7.05 -9.68 2.39
CA PHE A 113 -7.87 -8.47 2.44
C PHE A 113 -8.22 -8.05 3.87
N ILE A 114 -8.56 -9.01 4.75
CA ILE A 114 -8.81 -8.71 6.16
C ILE A 114 -7.55 -8.16 6.84
N LEU A 115 -6.36 -8.71 6.55
CA LEU A 115 -5.09 -8.18 7.06
C LEU A 115 -4.86 -6.74 6.58
N ILE A 116 -5.04 -6.46 5.29
CA ILE A 116 -4.88 -5.12 4.72
C ILE A 116 -5.87 -4.14 5.36
N ILE A 117 -7.14 -4.53 5.52
CA ILE A 117 -8.17 -3.69 6.16
C ILE A 117 -7.79 -3.44 7.62
N ALA A 118 -7.31 -4.43 8.35
CA ALA A 118 -6.89 -4.27 9.74
C ALA A 118 -5.72 -3.28 9.88
N VAL A 119 -4.72 -3.36 9.00
CA VAL A 119 -3.62 -2.39 8.97
C VAL A 119 -4.12 -0.99 8.59
N ALA A 120 -4.98 -0.88 7.59
CA ALA A 120 -5.56 0.41 7.19
C ALA A 120 -6.36 1.06 8.33
N ILE A 121 -7.16 0.28 9.07
CA ILE A 121 -7.90 0.76 10.25
C ILE A 121 -6.93 1.15 11.37
N ALA A 122 -5.86 0.38 11.60
CA ALA A 122 -4.82 0.72 12.58
C ALA A 122 -4.18 2.08 12.30
N VAL A 123 -3.99 2.42 11.01
CA VAL A 123 -3.38 3.69 10.59
C VAL A 123 -4.38 4.85 10.68
N VAL A 124 -5.62 4.65 10.25
CA VAL A 124 -6.61 5.74 10.10
C VAL A 124 -7.45 5.95 11.35
N ALA A 125 -7.88 4.88 12.00
CA ALA A 125 -8.81 4.89 13.12
C ALA A 125 -8.53 3.73 14.09
N PRO A 126 -7.41 3.74 14.83
CA PRO A 126 -6.92 2.60 15.63
C PRO A 126 -7.94 2.10 16.67
N HIS A 127 -8.79 2.97 17.22
CA HIS A 127 -9.88 2.57 18.11
C HIS A 127 -10.91 1.64 17.42
N GLY A 128 -10.98 1.64 16.10
CA GLY A 128 -11.82 0.71 15.32
C GLY A 128 -11.39 -0.74 15.45
N LEU A 129 -10.12 -1.01 15.77
CA LEU A 129 -9.62 -2.36 16.02
C LEU A 129 -10.28 -3.01 17.22
N ASN A 130 -10.58 -2.21 18.27
CA ASN A 130 -11.17 -2.71 19.52
C ASN A 130 -12.64 -3.13 19.34
N ASN A 131 -13.28 -2.69 18.27
CA ASN A 131 -14.68 -3.01 17.95
C ASN A 131 -14.85 -4.39 17.28
N SER A 132 -13.76 -5.03 16.85
CA SER A 132 -13.80 -6.30 16.11
C SER A 132 -12.68 -7.24 16.55
N ARG A 133 -13.05 -8.47 16.94
CA ARG A 133 -12.06 -9.52 17.28
C ARG A 133 -11.24 -9.93 16.06
N ILE A 134 -11.89 -9.99 14.91
CA ILE A 134 -11.24 -10.39 13.64
C ILE A 134 -10.19 -9.37 13.27
N LEU A 135 -10.51 -8.06 13.31
CA LEU A 135 -9.56 -7.00 12.97
C LEU A 135 -8.38 -6.93 13.94
N ASN A 136 -8.64 -7.03 15.24
CA ASN A 136 -7.57 -7.03 16.25
C ASN A 136 -6.63 -8.24 16.06
N THR A 137 -7.19 -9.45 15.90
CA THR A 137 -6.38 -10.64 15.64
C THR A 137 -5.62 -10.54 14.31
N ALA A 138 -6.26 -10.03 13.26
CA ALA A 138 -5.64 -9.81 11.96
C ALA A 138 -4.48 -8.81 12.05
N TYR A 139 -4.65 -7.70 12.76
CA TYR A 139 -3.60 -6.72 12.97
C TYR A 139 -2.41 -7.31 13.74
N ALA A 140 -2.66 -8.07 14.82
CA ALA A 140 -1.60 -8.77 15.55
C ALA A 140 -0.81 -9.73 14.64
N LYS A 141 -1.49 -10.47 13.76
CA LYS A 141 -0.85 -11.35 12.76
C LYS A 141 -0.09 -10.56 11.70
N ALA A 142 -0.63 -9.42 11.24
CA ALA A 142 0.06 -8.54 10.30
C ALA A 142 1.36 -7.97 10.89
N ARG A 143 1.37 -7.57 12.17
CA ARG A 143 2.57 -7.16 12.90
C ARG A 143 3.64 -8.25 12.91
N LEU A 144 3.27 -9.47 13.30
CA LEU A 144 4.20 -10.61 13.31
C LEU A 144 4.75 -10.92 11.92
N PHE A 145 3.91 -10.84 10.89
CA PHE A 145 4.33 -11.04 9.51
C PHE A 145 5.31 -9.96 9.05
N ALA A 146 5.01 -8.69 9.32
CA ALA A 146 5.87 -7.55 8.98
C ALA A 146 7.24 -7.66 9.66
N TYR A 147 7.26 -8.04 10.94
CA TYR A 147 8.51 -8.27 11.68
C TYR A 147 9.34 -9.41 11.09
N ASN A 148 8.72 -10.57 10.84
CA ASN A 148 9.43 -11.75 10.36
C ASN A 148 9.93 -11.64 8.91
N VAL A 149 9.21 -10.90 8.05
CA VAL A 149 9.54 -10.82 6.61
C VAL A 149 10.35 -9.58 6.27
N ALA A 150 10.02 -8.44 6.87
CA ALA A 150 10.60 -7.15 6.52
C ALA A 150 11.39 -6.50 7.67
N GLY A 151 11.46 -7.11 8.84
CA GLY A 151 12.08 -6.51 10.02
C GLY A 151 11.38 -5.22 10.48
N VAL A 152 10.09 -5.07 10.14
CA VAL A 152 9.30 -3.88 10.51
C VAL A 152 8.50 -4.18 11.77
N GLU A 153 8.83 -3.49 12.85
CA GLU A 153 8.06 -3.51 14.08
C GLU A 153 6.98 -2.42 14.03
N MET A 154 5.73 -2.85 13.82
CA MET A 154 4.58 -1.94 13.75
C MET A 154 4.08 -1.61 15.15
N LYS A 155 3.63 -0.37 15.37
CA LYS A 155 3.08 0.13 16.62
C LYS A 155 2.03 -0.83 17.20
N GLU A 156 2.10 -1.09 18.51
CA GLU A 156 1.06 -1.76 19.26
C GLU A 156 0.01 -0.78 19.73
N TYR A 157 -1.27 -1.11 19.46
CA TYR A 157 -2.39 -0.32 19.97
C TYR A 157 -3.00 -1.02 21.19
N ALA A 158 -2.99 -0.31 22.33
CA ALA A 158 -3.67 -0.78 23.52
C ALA A 158 -5.20 -0.76 23.33
N ALA A 159 -5.89 -1.67 24.01
CA ALA A 159 -7.36 -1.76 23.94
C ALA A 159 -8.07 -0.48 24.41
N ASP A 160 -7.41 0.32 25.23
CA ASP A 160 -7.94 1.57 25.83
C ASP A 160 -7.42 2.82 25.10
N ALA A 161 -7.16 2.71 23.79
CA ALA A 161 -6.68 3.85 23.02
C ALA A 161 -7.62 5.05 23.17
N ALA A 162 -7.00 6.18 23.57
CA ALA A 162 -7.60 7.48 23.81
C ALA A 162 -8.46 8.02 22.65
N GLU A 163 -9.04 9.21 22.84
CA GLU A 163 -9.95 9.90 21.93
C GLU A 163 -9.56 9.78 20.43
N PRO A 164 -10.54 9.68 19.52
CA PRO A 164 -10.28 9.55 18.09
C PRO A 164 -9.55 10.78 17.56
N LEU A 165 -8.30 10.59 17.17
CA LEU A 165 -7.48 11.62 16.52
C LEU A 165 -7.79 11.70 15.02
N PRO A 166 -7.56 12.86 14.36
CA PRO A 166 -7.61 12.97 12.92
C PRO A 166 -6.73 11.92 12.24
N TRP A 167 -7.17 11.38 11.11
CA TRP A 167 -6.45 10.30 10.41
C TRP A 167 -4.99 10.64 10.06
N LYS A 168 -4.71 11.92 9.73
CA LYS A 168 -3.33 12.39 9.48
C LYS A 168 -2.44 12.24 10.71
N THR A 169 -2.96 12.60 11.89
CA THR A 169 -2.25 12.46 13.17
C THR A 169 -2.03 10.99 13.51
N ASN A 170 -3.04 10.13 13.26
CA ASN A 170 -2.89 8.68 13.43
C ASN A 170 -1.83 8.10 12.49
N LEU A 171 -1.81 8.52 11.23
CA LEU A 171 -0.79 8.12 10.26
C LEU A 171 0.60 8.57 10.70
N LEU A 172 0.75 9.83 11.14
CA LEU A 172 2.03 10.34 11.64
C LEU A 172 2.52 9.51 12.82
N ASN A 173 1.67 9.29 13.81
CA ASN A 173 2.00 8.48 15.00
C ASN A 173 2.39 7.04 14.59
N PHE A 174 1.66 6.45 13.62
CA PHE A 174 1.97 5.12 13.13
C PHE A 174 3.38 5.02 12.51
N ILE A 175 3.74 5.95 11.62
CA ILE A 175 5.05 5.93 10.94
C ILE A 175 6.21 6.38 11.86
N GLN A 176 5.95 7.18 12.89
CA GLN A 176 6.95 7.56 13.90
C GLN A 176 7.24 6.44 14.89
N ASP A 177 6.19 5.77 15.37
CA ASP A 177 6.28 4.76 16.43
C ASP A 177 6.55 3.35 15.88
N SER A 178 6.43 3.16 14.55
CA SER A 178 6.86 1.92 13.90
C SER A 178 8.34 1.97 13.57
N THR A 179 9.06 0.89 13.79
CA THR A 179 10.49 0.78 13.52
C THR A 179 10.79 -0.24 12.43
N ILE A 180 11.93 -0.09 11.79
CA ILE A 180 12.46 -1.02 10.79
C ILE A 180 13.91 -1.34 11.13
N THR A 181 14.26 -2.63 11.14
CA THR A 181 15.61 -3.10 11.34
C THR A 181 16.35 -3.11 10.00
N THR A 182 17.42 -2.33 9.91
CA THR A 182 18.30 -2.25 8.73
C THR A 182 19.69 -2.79 9.08
N ALA A 183 20.55 -2.93 8.09
CA ALA A 183 21.95 -3.30 8.32
C ALA A 183 22.72 -2.28 9.20
N ALA A 184 22.25 -1.04 9.26
CA ALA A 184 22.80 0.04 10.09
C ALA A 184 22.22 0.08 11.51
N GLY A 185 21.24 -0.78 11.83
CA GLY A 185 20.53 -0.83 13.10
C GLY A 185 19.04 -0.53 12.96
N GLU A 186 18.39 -0.36 14.10
CA GLU A 186 16.96 -0.06 14.20
C GLU A 186 16.71 1.44 14.00
N THR A 187 15.74 1.79 13.17
CA THR A 187 15.36 3.19 12.89
C THR A 187 13.83 3.31 12.72
N SER A 188 13.28 4.50 12.95
CA SER A 188 11.85 4.70 12.71
C SER A 188 11.52 4.64 11.21
N VAL A 189 10.31 4.15 10.89
CA VAL A 189 9.83 4.09 9.50
C VAL A 189 9.86 5.48 8.86
N LEU A 190 9.51 6.53 9.60
CA LEU A 190 9.60 7.92 9.13
C LEU A 190 11.03 8.29 8.72
N ALA A 191 12.03 7.98 9.57
CA ALA A 191 13.42 8.29 9.26
C ALA A 191 13.93 7.51 8.05
N TYR A 192 13.56 6.23 7.94
CA TYR A 192 13.89 5.39 6.79
C TYR A 192 13.30 5.93 5.48
N LEU A 193 12.02 6.30 5.46
CA LEU A 193 11.37 6.86 4.29
C LEU A 193 12.03 8.18 3.84
N CYS A 194 12.38 9.05 4.80
CA CYS A 194 13.09 10.29 4.47
C CYS A 194 14.52 10.04 3.97
N ALA A 195 15.23 9.07 4.52
CA ALA A 195 16.56 8.69 4.03
C ALA A 195 16.47 8.16 2.59
N TYR A 196 15.51 7.29 2.32
CA TYR A 196 15.27 6.76 0.98
C TYR A 196 14.89 7.85 -0.02
N ALA A 197 13.96 8.75 0.34
CA ALA A 197 13.55 9.87 -0.50
C ALA A 197 14.73 10.79 -0.87
N VAL A 198 15.63 11.06 0.09
CA VAL A 198 16.83 11.87 -0.17
C VAL A 198 17.83 11.16 -1.08
N GLN A 199 17.99 9.84 -0.95
CA GLN A 199 18.91 9.07 -1.80
C GLN A 199 18.43 8.95 -3.24
N THR A 200 17.11 8.91 -3.46
CA THR A 200 16.51 8.73 -4.79
C THR A 200 16.27 10.04 -5.55
N GLN A 201 16.63 11.19 -4.98
CA GLN A 201 16.48 12.49 -5.65
C GLN A 201 17.48 12.64 -6.81
N GLU A 202 16.93 12.77 -8.02
CA GLU A 202 17.66 13.13 -9.24
C GLU A 202 17.79 14.67 -9.44
N LEU A 203 17.72 15.42 -8.35
CA LEU A 203 17.76 16.90 -8.37
C LEU A 203 19.19 17.42 -8.33
N THR A 204 19.39 18.67 -8.79
CA THR A 204 20.67 19.38 -8.64
C THR A 204 21.04 19.56 -7.17
N ALA A 205 22.33 19.75 -6.87
CA ALA A 205 22.80 19.85 -5.48
C ALA A 205 22.09 20.95 -4.66
N GLU A 206 21.70 22.06 -5.32
CA GLU A 206 20.98 23.19 -4.71
C GLU A 206 19.49 22.88 -4.43
N GLN A 207 18.91 21.88 -5.11
CA GLN A 207 17.50 21.50 -4.96
C GLN A 207 17.30 20.30 -4.03
N LYS A 208 18.38 19.65 -3.59
CA LYS A 208 18.28 18.49 -2.68
C LYS A 208 17.86 18.95 -1.30
N ILE A 209 16.77 18.39 -0.82
CA ILE A 209 16.36 18.53 0.58
C ILE A 209 17.21 17.60 1.48
N SER A 210 17.51 18.04 2.68
CA SER A 210 18.15 17.19 3.68
C SER A 210 17.16 16.22 4.31
N GLN A 211 17.66 15.15 4.93
CA GLN A 211 16.83 14.19 5.65
C GLN A 211 16.04 14.86 6.79
N GLU A 212 16.60 15.84 7.46
CA GLU A 212 15.92 16.61 8.51
C GLU A 212 14.81 17.49 7.96
N GLN A 213 15.04 18.14 6.82
CA GLN A 213 14.00 18.92 6.14
C GLN A 213 12.84 18.05 5.68
N CYS A 214 13.12 16.84 5.17
CA CYS A 214 12.09 15.86 4.82
C CYS A 214 11.25 15.47 6.04
N ARG A 215 11.91 15.11 7.16
CA ARG A 215 11.21 14.74 8.41
C ARG A 215 10.36 15.88 8.94
N PHE A 216 10.93 17.08 9.03
CA PHE A 216 10.21 18.26 9.48
C PHE A 216 9.01 18.59 8.57
N GLY A 217 9.20 18.60 7.26
CA GLY A 217 8.13 18.85 6.29
C GLY A 217 6.98 17.85 6.41
N LEU A 218 7.31 16.55 6.49
CA LEU A 218 6.31 15.50 6.61
C LEU A 218 5.55 15.56 7.94
N GLN A 219 6.25 15.80 9.05
CA GLN A 219 5.63 15.98 10.37
C GLN A 219 4.69 17.18 10.38
N THR A 220 5.12 18.33 9.86
CA THR A 220 4.33 19.56 9.79
C THR A 220 3.08 19.38 8.93
N TYR A 221 3.22 18.73 7.76
CA TYR A 221 2.09 18.48 6.86
C TYR A 221 1.05 17.54 7.46
N LEU A 222 1.48 16.46 8.09
CA LEU A 222 0.57 15.47 8.68
C LEU A 222 -0.08 15.94 9.99
N SER A 223 0.60 16.82 10.76
CA SER A 223 0.04 17.37 11.99
C SER A 223 -0.94 18.53 11.75
N ALA A 224 -0.85 19.21 10.61
CA ALA A 224 -1.71 20.35 10.30
C ALA A 224 -3.14 19.93 9.99
N ALA A 225 -4.11 20.69 10.48
CA ALA A 225 -5.53 20.48 10.21
C ALA A 225 -5.92 20.84 8.77
N SER A 226 -5.26 21.85 8.20
CA SER A 226 -5.48 22.30 6.82
C SER A 226 -4.16 22.46 6.05
N ARG A 227 -4.27 22.56 4.71
CA ARG A 227 -3.11 22.81 3.86
C ARG A 227 -2.49 24.19 4.13
N GLU A 228 -3.33 25.20 4.35
CA GLU A 228 -2.89 26.56 4.64
C GLU A 228 -2.10 26.65 5.96
N GLU A 229 -2.56 25.92 6.98
CA GLU A 229 -1.83 25.80 8.24
C GLU A 229 -0.49 25.09 8.06
N ALA A 230 -0.44 24.03 7.25
CA ALA A 230 0.81 23.31 6.94
C ALA A 230 1.82 24.22 6.24
N GLU A 231 1.39 24.98 5.24
CA GLU A 231 2.24 25.92 4.51
C GLU A 231 2.74 27.06 5.43
N GLY A 232 1.88 27.60 6.30
CA GLY A 232 2.26 28.60 7.29
C GLY A 232 3.29 28.09 8.29
N ASN A 233 3.09 26.89 8.82
CA ASN A 233 4.01 26.26 9.76
C ASN A 233 5.36 25.91 9.13
N LEU A 234 5.38 25.50 7.86
CA LEU A 234 6.60 25.27 7.12
C LEU A 234 7.40 26.55 6.91
N GLN A 235 6.74 27.66 6.51
CA GLN A 235 7.39 28.95 6.36
C GLN A 235 7.99 29.46 7.69
N ASN A 236 7.24 29.38 8.77
CA ASN A 236 7.70 29.80 10.11
C ASN A 236 8.88 28.95 10.59
N GLY A 237 8.82 27.63 10.40
CA GLY A 237 9.89 26.72 10.78
C GLY A 237 11.18 26.90 9.96
N VAL A 238 11.10 27.28 8.70
CA VAL A 238 12.25 27.66 7.89
C VAL A 238 12.87 28.96 8.37
N LEU A 239 12.07 29.97 8.70
CA LEU A 239 12.52 31.25 9.26
C LEU A 239 13.22 31.08 10.61
N GLU A 240 12.68 30.27 11.53
CA GLU A 240 13.34 29.98 12.82
C GLU A 240 14.71 29.30 12.66
N ARG A 241 14.86 28.44 11.65
CA ARG A 241 16.14 27.77 11.39
C ARG A 241 17.16 28.67 10.72
N MET A 242 16.72 29.62 9.88
CA MET A 242 17.61 30.61 9.29
C MET A 242 18.18 31.55 10.35
N VAL A 243 17.38 31.96 11.32
CA VAL A 243 17.83 32.82 12.44
C VAL A 243 18.85 32.11 13.33
N LYS A 244 18.74 30.78 13.53
CA LYS A 244 19.71 29.99 14.32
C LYS A 244 21.06 29.72 13.65
N ILE A 245 21.18 29.95 12.34
CA ILE A 245 22.43 29.78 11.61
C ILE A 245 23.29 31.05 11.66
N ASP A 246 22.65 32.19 11.96
CA ASP A 246 23.33 33.50 12.07
C ASP A 246 23.77 33.86 13.51
N GLU A 247 23.52 32.99 14.51
CA GLU A 247 24.07 33.06 15.87
C GLU A 247 25.21 32.04 16.04
#